data_e576fb8b70149a2a7c58af709a70b46f
#
_entry.id   e576fb8b70149a2a7c58af709a70b46f
#
_cell.length_a   1.000
_cell.length_b   1.000
_cell.length_c   1.000
_cell.angle_alpha   90.00
_cell.angle_beta   90.00
_cell.angle_gamma   90.00
#
_symmetry.space_group_name_H-M   'P 1'
#
loop_
_entity.id
_entity.type
_entity.pdbx_description
1 polymer ?
#
loop_
_entity_poly.entity_id
_entity_poly.type
_entity_poly.pdbx_seq_one_letter_code
_entity_poly.pdbx_strand_id
1 'polypeptide(L)'
;YQLRELHGTYEGEVAEVMEVSRKKAKSVQKAEGVENIMDHVTVNIGTIQGGVKRNVVADSAMAELDVRVPIGVNHEDVIKKVDEIIEKSGITGVHATYDNPRGGNLVSVKDPIVKTASECIKELLGIDLIAAYQWASSDTRYFREAGISTIQYGPSITAGIHNYNEMVRVDDIVTACKVYAAIILELVG
;
A
#
# COMPACT_ATOMS: atom_id res chain seq x y z
N TYR A 1 -12.22 -9.66 -11.39
CA TYR A 1 -12.07 -10.85 -10.53
C TYR A 1 -10.79 -11.62 -10.83
N GLN A 2 -10.40 -11.85 -12.10
CA GLN A 2 -9.23 -12.67 -12.47
C GLN A 2 -7.89 -12.11 -11.95
N LEU A 3 -7.72 -10.80 -11.80
CA LEU A 3 -6.50 -10.22 -11.22
C LEU A 3 -6.36 -10.53 -9.72
N ARG A 4 -7.44 -10.79 -9.01
CA ARG A 4 -7.41 -11.18 -7.60
C ARG A 4 -6.88 -12.60 -7.35
N GLU A 5 -6.74 -13.40 -8.39
CA GLU A 5 -6.08 -14.70 -8.32
C GLU A 5 -4.56 -14.56 -8.13
N LEU A 6 -4.00 -13.40 -8.50
CA LEU A 6 -2.62 -13.08 -8.26
C LEU A 6 -2.43 -12.65 -6.81
N HIS A 7 -1.65 -13.41 -6.08
CA HIS A 7 -1.36 -13.15 -4.67
C HIS A 7 0.10 -13.45 -4.34
N GLY A 8 0.61 -12.77 -3.31
CA GLY A 8 1.95 -13.00 -2.80
C GLY A 8 2.03 -14.27 -1.98
N THR A 9 3.18 -14.94 -2.07
CA THR A 9 3.57 -16.02 -1.17
C THR A 9 4.75 -15.58 -0.34
N TYR A 10 4.76 -15.93 0.94
CA TYR A 10 5.73 -15.41 1.91
C TYR A 10 6.30 -16.51 2.77
N GLU A 11 7.58 -16.37 3.12
CA GLU A 11 8.30 -17.27 4.02
C GLU A 11 9.07 -16.48 5.09
N GLY A 12 9.41 -17.14 6.19
CA GLY A 12 10.22 -16.57 7.25
C GLY A 12 9.67 -15.28 7.82
N GLU A 13 10.52 -14.29 8.03
CA GLU A 13 10.20 -12.98 8.59
C GLU A 13 9.03 -12.28 7.87
N VAL A 14 9.01 -12.35 6.54
CA VAL A 14 7.97 -11.67 5.76
C VAL A 14 6.59 -12.29 6.03
N ALA A 15 6.51 -13.61 6.18
CA ALA A 15 5.27 -14.31 6.51
C ALA A 15 4.76 -13.92 7.91
N GLU A 16 5.66 -13.83 8.88
CA GLU A 16 5.32 -13.43 10.26
C GLU A 16 4.77 -12.00 10.31
N VAL A 17 5.45 -11.06 9.68
CA VAL A 17 5.02 -9.65 9.63
C VAL A 17 3.73 -9.50 8.82
N MET A 18 3.54 -10.29 7.76
CA MET A 18 2.32 -10.29 6.96
C MET A 18 1.11 -10.75 7.78
N GLU A 19 1.26 -11.78 8.60
CA GLU A 19 0.18 -12.27 9.47
C GLU A 19 -0.23 -11.21 10.51
N VAL A 20 0.75 -10.50 11.10
CA VAL A 20 0.49 -9.35 11.97
C VAL A 20 -0.26 -8.25 11.23
N SER A 21 0.18 -7.96 10.00
CA SER A 21 -0.40 -6.90 9.17
C SER A 21 -1.84 -7.19 8.79
N ARG A 22 -2.17 -8.44 8.45
CA ARG A 22 -3.55 -8.90 8.18
C ARG A 22 -4.46 -8.73 9.41
N LYS A 23 -3.99 -9.14 10.58
CA LYS A 23 -4.73 -8.96 11.85
C LYS A 23 -4.98 -7.47 12.11
N LYS A 24 -3.99 -6.62 11.87
CA LYS A 24 -4.12 -5.16 12.01
C LYS A 24 -5.12 -4.60 11.00
N ALA A 25 -5.04 -4.96 9.73
CA ALA A 25 -5.99 -4.54 8.71
C ALA A 25 -7.44 -4.87 9.12
N LYS A 26 -7.67 -6.09 9.58
CA LYS A 26 -8.98 -6.55 10.06
C LYS A 26 -9.47 -5.82 11.31
N SER A 27 -8.57 -5.41 12.20
CA SER A 27 -8.93 -4.65 13.41
C SER A 27 -9.33 -3.21 13.12
N VAL A 28 -8.73 -2.61 12.09
CA VAL A 28 -8.99 -1.20 11.70
C VAL A 28 -10.19 -1.11 10.77
N GLN A 29 -10.34 -2.04 9.85
CA GLN A 29 -11.41 -2.07 8.87
C GLN A 29 -12.31 -3.29 9.11
N LYS A 30 -13.58 -3.05 9.40
CA LYS A 30 -14.53 -4.10 9.74
C LYS A 30 -15.20 -4.80 8.54
N ALA A 31 -14.71 -4.56 7.31
CA ALA A 31 -15.24 -5.19 6.11
C ALA A 31 -14.76 -6.65 6.01
N GLU A 32 -15.63 -7.53 5.53
CA GLU A 32 -15.29 -8.93 5.28
C GLU A 32 -14.25 -9.04 4.16
N GLY A 33 -13.24 -9.88 4.36
CA GLY A 33 -12.16 -10.12 3.40
C GLY A 33 -11.16 -8.96 3.29
N VAL A 34 -11.23 -7.97 4.18
CA VAL A 34 -10.30 -6.83 4.15
C VAL A 34 -8.83 -7.25 4.35
N GLU A 35 -8.61 -8.34 5.07
CA GLU A 35 -7.29 -8.93 5.25
C GLU A 35 -6.60 -9.33 3.93
N ASN A 36 -7.39 -9.63 2.89
CA ASN A 36 -6.86 -10.01 1.57
C ASN A 36 -6.24 -8.85 0.80
N ILE A 37 -6.50 -7.60 1.20
CA ILE A 37 -5.84 -6.44 0.58
C ILE A 37 -4.32 -6.44 0.80
N MET A 38 -3.84 -7.21 1.77
CA MET A 38 -2.43 -7.26 2.12
C MET A 38 -1.61 -8.09 1.14
N ASP A 39 -2.19 -9.08 0.49
CA ASP A 39 -1.48 -10.07 -0.31
C ASP A 39 -2.10 -10.41 -1.67
N HIS A 40 -3.28 -9.89 -1.97
CA HIS A 40 -3.93 -10.05 -3.28
C HIS A 40 -3.87 -8.76 -4.08
N VAL A 41 -3.78 -8.89 -5.40
CA VAL A 41 -3.93 -7.75 -6.30
C VAL A 41 -5.34 -7.19 -6.16
N THR A 42 -5.43 -5.89 -5.91
CA THR A 42 -6.71 -5.20 -5.81
C THR A 42 -6.89 -4.23 -6.96
N VAL A 43 -8.14 -4.05 -7.40
CA VAL A 43 -8.50 -3.18 -8.53
C VAL A 43 -9.65 -2.29 -8.12
N ASN A 44 -9.46 -1.00 -8.31
CA ASN A 44 -10.52 0.01 -8.20
C ASN A 44 -10.72 0.66 -9.57
N ILE A 45 -11.96 0.71 -10.04
CA ILE A 45 -12.31 1.46 -11.23
C ILE A 45 -12.64 2.89 -10.80
N GLY A 46 -11.68 3.79 -11.02
CA GLY A 46 -11.76 5.18 -10.57
C GLY A 46 -12.70 6.01 -11.43
N THR A 47 -12.57 5.90 -12.75
CA THR A 47 -13.41 6.63 -13.71
C THR A 47 -13.86 5.74 -14.87
N ILE A 48 -15.03 6.06 -15.41
CA ILE A 48 -15.51 5.51 -16.69
C ILE A 48 -16.14 6.65 -17.45
N GLN A 49 -15.71 6.83 -18.71
CA GLN A 49 -16.22 7.87 -19.59
C GLN A 49 -16.47 7.28 -20.98
N GLY A 50 -17.52 7.73 -21.68
CA GLY A 50 -17.79 7.28 -23.05
C GLY A 50 -19.01 7.96 -23.66
N GLY A 51 -19.00 8.07 -25.01
CA GLY A 51 -20.05 8.72 -25.77
C GLY A 51 -20.11 10.23 -25.55
N VAL A 52 -20.97 10.91 -26.33
CA VAL A 52 -21.12 12.36 -26.29
C VAL A 52 -22.55 12.81 -25.94
N LYS A 53 -23.57 12.02 -26.30
CA LYS A 53 -24.98 12.31 -26.05
C LYS A 53 -25.80 11.02 -25.99
N ARG A 54 -26.91 11.07 -25.23
CA ARG A 54 -27.79 9.90 -24.99
C ARG A 54 -28.42 9.28 -26.26
N ASN A 55 -28.50 10.05 -27.33
CA ASN A 55 -29.15 9.65 -28.62
C ASN A 55 -28.10 9.41 -29.71
N VAL A 56 -26.84 9.31 -29.40
CA VAL A 56 -25.72 8.99 -30.29
C VAL A 56 -25.06 7.73 -29.80
N VAL A 57 -24.83 6.79 -30.69
CA VAL A 57 -24.04 5.56 -30.33
C VAL A 57 -22.63 5.98 -29.98
N ALA A 58 -22.15 5.52 -28.84
CA ALA A 58 -20.79 5.80 -28.39
C ALA A 58 -19.79 5.13 -29.35
N ASP A 59 -18.83 5.89 -29.83
CA ASP A 59 -17.73 5.44 -30.70
C ASP A 59 -16.48 5.03 -29.86
N SER A 60 -16.40 5.53 -28.63
CA SER A 60 -15.29 5.27 -27.75
C SER A 60 -15.72 5.28 -26.27
N ALA A 61 -14.96 4.57 -25.44
CA ALA A 61 -15.05 4.61 -23.98
C ALA A 61 -13.67 4.44 -23.38
N MET A 62 -13.46 5.05 -22.23
CA MET A 62 -12.23 4.96 -21.44
C MET A 62 -12.57 4.67 -19.97
N ALA A 63 -11.74 3.87 -19.33
CA ALA A 63 -11.79 3.66 -17.88
C ALA A 63 -10.38 3.80 -17.30
N GLU A 64 -10.27 4.46 -16.14
CA GLU A 64 -9.04 4.52 -15.38
C GLU A 64 -9.16 3.62 -14.15
N LEU A 65 -8.15 2.79 -13.97
CA LEU A 65 -8.10 1.80 -12.90
C LEU A 65 -6.89 2.04 -12.01
N ASP A 66 -7.10 2.05 -10.68
CA ASP A 66 -6.02 1.93 -9.69
C ASP A 66 -5.84 0.43 -9.39
N VAL A 67 -4.69 -0.11 -9.79
CA VAL A 67 -4.32 -1.50 -9.55
C VAL A 67 -3.21 -1.53 -8.52
N ARG A 68 -3.48 -2.12 -7.35
CA ARG A 68 -2.48 -2.24 -6.29
C ARG A 68 -1.86 -3.62 -6.29
N VAL A 69 -0.55 -3.63 -6.41
CA VAL A 69 0.27 -4.84 -6.49
C VAL A 69 0.92 -5.04 -5.12
N PRO A 70 0.57 -6.10 -4.39
CA PRO A 70 1.12 -6.35 -3.05
C PRO A 70 2.58 -6.81 -3.11
N ILE A 71 3.22 -6.84 -1.95
CA ILE A 71 4.54 -7.44 -1.77
C ILE A 71 4.48 -8.90 -2.27
N GLY A 72 5.54 -9.37 -2.92
CA GLY A 72 5.64 -10.75 -3.41
C GLY A 72 4.93 -11.05 -4.72
N VAL A 73 4.26 -10.05 -5.33
CA VAL A 73 3.71 -10.14 -6.69
C VAL A 73 4.53 -9.26 -7.62
N ASN A 74 4.95 -9.83 -8.76
CA ASN A 74 5.62 -9.04 -9.80
C ASN A 74 4.57 -8.24 -10.60
N HIS A 75 4.77 -6.93 -10.73
CA HIS A 75 3.88 -6.09 -11.51
C HIS A 75 3.84 -6.44 -13.00
N GLU A 76 4.91 -7.01 -13.55
CA GLU A 76 4.94 -7.50 -14.93
C GLU A 76 3.95 -8.66 -15.15
N ASP A 77 3.78 -9.54 -14.15
CA ASP A 77 2.79 -10.62 -14.22
C ASP A 77 1.36 -10.07 -14.19
N VAL A 78 1.14 -8.95 -13.49
CA VAL A 78 -0.15 -8.25 -13.49
C VAL A 78 -0.45 -7.66 -14.85
N ILE A 79 0.52 -6.98 -15.47
CA ILE A 79 0.42 -6.43 -16.83
C ILE A 79 0.09 -7.56 -17.81
N LYS A 80 0.88 -8.62 -17.81
CA LYS A 80 0.66 -9.78 -18.67
C LYS A 80 -0.74 -10.38 -18.50
N LYS A 81 -1.21 -10.48 -17.27
CA LYS A 81 -2.56 -10.98 -16.99
C LYS A 81 -3.65 -10.05 -17.53
N VAL A 82 -3.46 -8.73 -17.48
CA VAL A 82 -4.40 -7.78 -18.09
C VAL A 82 -4.45 -7.96 -19.59
N ASP A 83 -3.30 -8.04 -20.26
CA ASP A 83 -3.22 -8.22 -21.71
C ASP A 83 -3.86 -9.56 -22.13
N GLU A 84 -3.64 -10.64 -21.39
CA GLU A 84 -4.32 -11.92 -21.60
C GLU A 84 -5.84 -11.82 -21.45
N ILE A 85 -6.34 -11.05 -20.49
CA ILE A 85 -7.78 -10.85 -20.30
C ILE A 85 -8.37 -10.11 -21.50
N ILE A 86 -7.69 -9.07 -21.99
CA ILE A 86 -8.12 -8.31 -23.18
C ILE A 86 -8.15 -9.23 -24.40
N GLU A 87 -7.09 -9.99 -24.63
CA GLU A 87 -7.00 -10.91 -25.77
C GLU A 87 -8.11 -11.99 -25.72
N LYS A 88 -8.29 -12.63 -24.57
CA LYS A 88 -9.33 -13.66 -24.37
C LYS A 88 -10.76 -13.13 -24.47
N SER A 89 -10.96 -11.83 -24.27
CA SER A 89 -12.29 -11.21 -24.41
C SER A 89 -12.82 -11.26 -25.86
N GLY A 90 -11.93 -11.35 -26.85
CA GLY A 90 -12.26 -11.30 -28.25
C GLY A 90 -12.82 -9.93 -28.73
N ILE A 91 -12.79 -8.92 -27.86
CA ILE A 91 -13.27 -7.57 -28.19
C ILE A 91 -12.15 -6.82 -28.92
N THR A 92 -12.41 -6.39 -30.14
CA THR A 92 -11.46 -5.62 -30.94
C THR A 92 -11.44 -4.14 -30.52
N GLY A 93 -10.27 -3.50 -30.65
CA GLY A 93 -10.12 -2.07 -30.35
C GLY A 93 -9.99 -1.72 -28.87
N VAL A 94 -9.83 -2.71 -28.00
CA VAL A 94 -9.49 -2.50 -26.58
C VAL A 94 -7.97 -2.46 -26.43
N HIS A 95 -7.48 -1.41 -25.76
CA HIS A 95 -6.06 -1.21 -25.48
C HIS A 95 -5.89 -0.82 -24.01
N ALA A 96 -4.89 -1.37 -23.34
CA ALA A 96 -4.45 -0.92 -22.02
C ALA A 96 -3.18 -0.08 -22.16
N THR A 97 -3.08 0.96 -21.35
CA THR A 97 -1.84 1.72 -21.11
C THR A 97 -1.50 1.66 -19.63
N TYR A 98 -0.22 1.62 -19.31
CA TYR A 98 0.25 1.43 -17.96
C TYR A 98 1.08 2.64 -17.54
N ASP A 99 0.62 3.34 -16.52
CA ASP A 99 1.34 4.48 -15.97
C ASP A 99 2.20 4.03 -14.80
N ASN A 100 3.52 4.12 -14.98
CA ASN A 100 4.55 3.89 -13.95
C ASN A 100 4.32 2.62 -13.09
N PRO A 101 4.21 1.43 -13.72
CA PRO A 101 3.89 0.19 -13.01
C PRO A 101 4.99 -0.21 -12.04
N ARG A 102 4.60 -0.58 -10.81
CA ARG A 102 5.53 -0.95 -9.73
C ARG A 102 4.93 -2.02 -8.85
N GLY A 103 5.80 -2.85 -8.25
CA GLY A 103 5.42 -3.79 -7.21
C GLY A 103 5.50 -3.19 -5.81
N GLY A 104 4.98 -3.93 -4.82
CA GLY A 104 5.18 -3.62 -3.41
C GLY A 104 6.64 -3.87 -2.99
N ASN A 105 7.18 -3.01 -2.12
CA ASN A 105 8.50 -3.20 -1.52
C ASN A 105 8.44 -3.07 0.01
N LEU A 106 9.44 -3.57 0.68
CA LEU A 106 9.52 -3.62 2.14
C LEU A 106 10.93 -3.31 2.64
N VAL A 107 11.04 -3.07 3.93
CA VAL A 107 12.28 -3.10 4.70
C VAL A 107 12.19 -4.23 5.73
N SER A 108 13.30 -4.94 5.99
CA SER A 108 13.36 -5.99 7.01
C SER A 108 13.10 -5.41 8.40
N VAL A 109 12.41 -6.17 9.26
CA VAL A 109 12.28 -5.78 10.69
C VAL A 109 13.61 -5.83 11.43
N LYS A 110 14.63 -6.44 10.84
CA LYS A 110 16.02 -6.48 11.37
C LYS A 110 16.86 -5.29 10.92
N ASP A 111 16.34 -4.45 10.05
CA ASP A 111 17.03 -3.26 9.57
C ASP A 111 17.32 -2.29 10.74
N PRO A 112 18.47 -1.64 10.77
CA PRO A 112 18.85 -0.69 11.81
C PRO A 112 17.77 0.37 12.09
N ILE A 113 17.16 0.96 11.04
CA ILE A 113 16.11 1.97 11.22
C ILE A 113 14.89 1.44 11.99
N VAL A 114 14.52 0.17 11.78
CA VAL A 114 13.39 -0.45 12.48
C VAL A 114 13.73 -0.70 13.94
N LYS A 115 14.94 -1.21 14.21
CA LYS A 115 15.44 -1.45 15.57
C LYS A 115 15.55 -0.17 16.37
N THR A 116 16.23 0.83 15.82
CA THR A 116 16.40 2.15 16.47
C THR A 116 15.05 2.79 16.76
N ALA A 117 14.13 2.78 15.80
CA ALA A 117 12.78 3.31 16.03
C ALA A 117 12.04 2.56 17.13
N SER A 118 12.16 1.22 17.20
CA SER A 118 11.54 0.41 18.25
C SER A 118 12.09 0.74 19.63
N GLU A 119 13.40 0.87 19.74
CA GLU A 119 14.09 1.19 20.99
C GLU A 119 13.72 2.59 21.49
N CYS A 120 13.81 3.60 20.62
CA CYS A 120 13.43 4.98 20.96
C CYS A 120 11.95 5.09 21.39
N ILE A 121 11.05 4.41 20.70
CA ILE A 121 9.61 4.42 21.05
C ILE A 121 9.39 3.76 22.39
N LYS A 122 10.07 2.65 22.66
CA LYS A 122 9.97 1.95 23.94
C LYS A 122 10.48 2.80 25.09
N GLU A 123 11.62 3.45 24.93
CA GLU A 123 12.20 4.33 25.94
C GLU A 123 11.34 5.56 26.23
N LEU A 124 10.87 6.22 25.18
CA LEU A 124 10.11 7.48 25.32
C LEU A 124 8.66 7.28 25.74
N LEU A 125 8.02 6.21 25.28
CA LEU A 125 6.58 6.02 25.41
C LEU A 125 6.20 4.79 26.24
N GLY A 126 7.13 3.90 26.54
CA GLY A 126 6.86 2.63 27.23
C GLY A 126 6.05 1.63 26.37
N ILE A 127 6.04 1.79 25.05
CA ILE A 127 5.25 1.01 24.12
C ILE A 127 6.16 0.07 23.34
N ASP A 128 5.81 -1.20 23.28
CA ASP A 128 6.46 -2.15 22.38
C ASP A 128 5.89 -1.95 20.95
N LEU A 129 6.77 -1.57 20.02
CA LEU A 129 6.41 -1.38 18.64
C LEU A 129 6.08 -2.72 17.97
N ILE A 130 4.98 -2.77 17.24
CA ILE A 130 4.64 -3.89 16.39
C ILE A 130 4.82 -3.43 14.94
N ALA A 131 5.86 -3.95 14.27
CA ALA A 131 6.09 -3.70 12.87
C ALA A 131 4.97 -4.36 12.03
N ALA A 132 4.45 -3.61 11.07
CA ALA A 132 3.42 -4.11 10.16
C ALA A 132 3.61 -3.50 8.76
N TYR A 133 3.31 -4.26 7.73
CA TYR A 133 3.23 -3.72 6.37
C TYR A 133 1.97 -2.89 6.20
N GLN A 134 2.09 -1.85 5.37
CA GLN A 134 0.99 -0.97 5.06
C GLN A 134 0.30 -1.45 3.77
N TRP A 135 -1.04 -1.40 3.77
CA TRP A 135 -1.84 -1.67 2.57
C TRP A 135 -1.97 -0.44 1.66
N ALA A 136 -1.63 0.74 2.16
CA ALA A 136 -1.66 1.98 1.40
C ALA A 136 -0.32 2.24 0.71
N SER A 137 -0.37 2.87 -0.45
CA SER A 137 0.81 3.37 -1.13
C SER A 137 1.36 4.61 -0.42
N SER A 138 2.68 4.75 -0.39
CA SER A 138 3.35 5.94 0.12
C SER A 138 4.66 6.21 -0.61
N ASP A 139 5.19 7.43 -0.46
CA ASP A 139 6.44 7.85 -1.10
C ASP A 139 7.68 7.13 -0.53
N THR A 140 7.56 6.46 0.61
CA THR A 140 8.63 5.61 1.16
C THR A 140 9.09 4.53 0.18
N ARG A 141 8.24 4.12 -0.75
CA ARG A 141 8.58 3.16 -1.80
C ARG A 141 9.73 3.65 -2.70
N TYR A 142 9.76 4.94 -3.03
CA TYR A 142 10.80 5.52 -3.88
C TYR A 142 12.17 5.53 -3.20
N PHE A 143 12.19 5.82 -1.90
CA PHE A 143 13.41 5.75 -1.11
C PHE A 143 13.95 4.33 -1.03
N ARG A 144 13.07 3.33 -0.80
CA ARG A 144 13.48 1.92 -0.78
C ARG A 144 13.97 1.43 -2.14
N GLU A 145 13.35 1.86 -3.24
CA GLU A 145 13.84 1.57 -4.60
C GLU A 145 15.22 2.16 -4.86
N ALA A 146 15.53 3.31 -4.25
CA ALA A 146 16.86 3.92 -4.28
C ALA A 146 17.87 3.29 -3.29
N GLY A 147 17.50 2.20 -2.61
CA GLY A 147 18.35 1.51 -1.62
C GLY A 147 18.40 2.19 -0.25
N ILE A 148 17.51 3.14 0.03
CA ILE A 148 17.44 3.85 1.31
C ILE A 148 16.40 3.17 2.18
N SER A 149 16.84 2.55 3.27
CA SER A 149 15.96 1.94 4.28
C SER A 149 15.02 2.98 4.86
N THR A 150 13.72 2.74 4.72
CA THR A 150 12.71 3.74 5.10
C THR A 150 11.50 3.07 5.73
N ILE A 151 11.07 3.59 6.87
CA ILE A 151 9.84 3.20 7.58
C ILE A 151 8.83 4.33 7.57
N GLN A 152 7.59 4.01 7.85
CA GLN A 152 6.53 4.98 8.13
C GLN A 152 6.25 5.01 9.63
N TYR A 153 6.30 6.19 10.20
CA TYR A 153 5.87 6.46 11.56
C TYR A 153 5.26 7.85 11.61
N GLY A 154 4.20 8.03 12.37
CA GLY A 154 3.60 9.35 12.56
C GLY A 154 2.20 9.26 13.15
N PRO A 155 1.69 10.40 13.64
CA PRO A 155 0.35 10.47 14.18
C PRO A 155 -0.69 10.37 13.06
N SER A 156 -1.73 9.55 13.27
CA SER A 156 -2.87 9.53 12.37
C SER A 156 -4.15 9.08 13.07
N ILE A 157 -5.26 9.68 12.67
CA ILE A 157 -6.60 9.18 12.96
C ILE A 157 -7.09 8.52 11.68
N THR A 158 -6.82 7.22 11.55
CA THR A 158 -7.04 6.45 10.31
C THR A 158 -8.47 6.50 9.77
N ALA A 159 -9.46 6.68 10.64
CA ALA A 159 -10.87 6.78 10.24
C ALA A 159 -11.20 8.06 9.46
N GLY A 160 -10.32 9.07 9.50
CA GLY A 160 -10.51 10.36 8.84
C GLY A 160 -9.66 10.60 7.61
N ILE A 161 -8.76 9.67 7.26
CA ILE A 161 -7.81 9.83 6.15
C ILE A 161 -8.57 10.03 4.83
N HIS A 162 -8.20 11.06 4.08
CA HIS A 162 -8.81 11.47 2.80
C HIS A 162 -10.29 11.88 2.89
N ASN A 163 -10.77 12.24 4.07
CA ASN A 163 -12.13 12.74 4.28
C ASN A 163 -12.17 14.23 4.61
N TYR A 164 -13.37 14.81 4.52
CA TYR A 164 -13.61 16.17 5.04
C TYR A 164 -13.34 16.19 6.54
N ASN A 165 -12.73 17.31 7.01
CA ASN A 165 -12.35 17.50 8.40
C ASN A 165 -11.35 16.46 8.92
N GLU A 166 -10.43 16.02 8.07
CA GLU A 166 -9.29 15.23 8.51
C GLU A 166 -8.54 15.97 9.62
N MET A 167 -8.24 15.28 10.70
CA MET A 167 -7.62 15.89 11.87
C MET A 167 -6.59 14.97 12.51
N VAL A 168 -5.70 15.58 13.27
CA VAL A 168 -4.70 14.91 14.10
C VAL A 168 -4.64 15.60 15.46
N ARG A 169 -4.34 14.88 16.51
CA ARG A 169 -4.16 15.44 17.85
C ARG A 169 -2.83 16.17 17.94
N VAL A 170 -2.82 17.36 18.53
CA VAL A 170 -1.59 18.16 18.71
C VAL A 170 -0.56 17.39 19.56
N ASP A 171 -1.01 16.72 20.62
CA ASP A 171 -0.12 15.91 21.47
C ASP A 171 0.57 14.77 20.71
N ASP A 172 -0.12 14.16 19.73
CA ASP A 172 0.43 13.10 18.90
C ASP A 172 1.51 13.66 17.95
N ILE A 173 1.33 14.88 17.43
CA ILE A 173 2.36 15.58 16.64
C ILE A 173 3.60 15.83 17.49
N VAL A 174 3.43 16.39 18.69
CA VAL A 174 4.55 16.64 19.61
C VAL A 174 5.28 15.35 19.98
N THR A 175 4.53 14.29 20.23
CA THR A 175 5.09 12.96 20.52
C THR A 175 5.89 12.43 19.34
N ALA A 176 5.36 12.50 18.11
CA ALA A 176 6.07 12.09 16.91
C ALA A 176 7.37 12.89 16.71
N CYS A 177 7.36 14.20 16.94
CA CYS A 177 8.56 15.02 16.87
C CYS A 177 9.65 14.57 17.86
N LYS A 178 9.28 14.22 19.10
CA LYS A 178 10.23 13.69 20.09
C LYS A 178 10.83 12.36 19.64
N VAL A 179 10.01 11.47 19.10
CA VAL A 179 10.48 10.17 18.58
C VAL A 179 11.41 10.36 17.39
N TYR A 180 11.08 11.25 16.44
CA TYR A 180 11.98 11.57 15.31
C TYR A 180 13.33 12.12 15.78
N ALA A 181 13.31 13.06 16.75
CA ALA A 181 14.55 13.62 17.31
C ALA A 181 15.42 12.53 17.95
N ALA A 182 14.81 11.62 18.73
CA ALA A 182 15.53 10.51 19.35
C ALA A 182 16.13 9.56 18.31
N ILE A 183 15.37 9.16 17.29
CA ILE A 183 15.86 8.29 16.21
C ILE A 183 17.03 8.95 15.46
N ILE A 184 16.93 10.24 15.16
CA ILE A 184 18.02 10.97 14.48
C ILE A 184 19.27 10.99 15.34
N LEU A 185 19.17 11.33 16.62
CA LEU A 185 20.30 11.37 17.54
C LEU A 185 20.97 10.00 17.67
N GLU A 186 20.20 8.93 17.73
CA GLU A 186 20.73 7.57 17.84
C GLU A 186 21.41 7.08 16.55
N LEU A 187 20.95 7.53 15.38
CA LEU A 187 21.52 7.13 14.09
C LEU A 187 22.76 7.95 13.69
N VAL A 188 22.90 9.18 14.20
CA VAL A 188 24.00 10.10 13.79
C VAL A 188 25.03 10.33 14.91
N GLY A 189 24.69 9.96 16.14
CA GLY A 189 25.58 10.11 17.31
C GLY A 189 26.57 9.00 17.44
#